data_83ed8b0458afa9546ae570857e4908f1
#
_entry.id   83ed8b0458afa9546ae570857e4908f1
#
_cell.length_a   1.000
_cell.length_b   1.000
_cell.length_c   1.000
_cell.angle_alpha   90.00
_cell.angle_beta   90.00
_cell.angle_gamma   90.00
#
_symmetry.space_group_name_H-M   'P 1'
#
loop_
_entity.id
_entity.type
_entity.pdbx_description
1 polymer ?
#
loop_
_entity_poly.entity_id
_entity_poly.type
_entity_poly.pdbx_seq_one_letter_code
_entity_poly.pdbx_strand_id
1 'polypeptide(L)'
;LAMFTMLSFARTDVPNYVMVVPQKPGGGTSVWAQIVATELEKYLDGSITIKHIPGARDIPGFNKFHNELQHEDNVIMVSHGGNGVAFLQENVDYNYADYESVGLMNLNIIMGIHNDADENNPKFAGGSGMVPEAFAMALMICGPDKSLAQYIRCFQRHVIWVRGMSSGERRLAWKRGELTGTRENPAAFKKHVMPAVEEGRARVWMHHGILNASEGTHSDDPNYPGLQLEILFEQKWGVAPSGEFYDAYKLVKSFRDGLQKALWVRKGNPNLEALREALLRLSVNEESMANIRKKVGDYQWLIGEQGNQQRDTLMTFVTEPALRTLIMFNREALGLDSVYKSHIVPNQD
;
A
#
# COMPACT_ATOMS: atom_id res chain seq x y z
N LEU A 1 -63.67 -4.86 28.56
CA LEU A 1 -62.76 -5.67 27.73
C LEU A 1 -61.64 -4.74 27.24
N ALA A 2 -60.47 -4.78 27.88
CA ALA A 2 -59.32 -3.97 27.49
C ALA A 2 -58.53 -4.75 26.45
N MET A 3 -58.43 -4.18 25.25
CA MET A 3 -57.69 -4.75 24.13
C MET A 3 -56.22 -4.30 24.27
N PHE A 4 -55.35 -5.23 24.71
CA PHE A 4 -53.90 -5.04 24.72
C PHE A 4 -53.39 -5.19 23.29
N THR A 5 -53.03 -4.08 22.65
CA THR A 5 -52.25 -4.09 21.39
C THR A 5 -50.80 -4.47 21.74
N MET A 6 -50.40 -5.69 21.42
CA MET A 6 -48.97 -6.07 21.41
C MET A 6 -48.27 -5.30 20.29
N LEU A 7 -47.50 -4.27 20.69
CA LEU A 7 -46.50 -3.71 19.82
C LEU A 7 -45.41 -4.79 19.59
N SER A 8 -45.45 -5.42 18.42
CA SER A 8 -44.38 -6.25 17.93
C SER A 8 -43.20 -5.32 17.62
N PHE A 9 -42.21 -5.28 18.50
CA PHE A 9 -40.92 -4.71 18.17
C PHE A 9 -40.33 -5.61 17.08
N ALA A 10 -40.33 -5.12 15.85
CA ALA A 10 -39.54 -5.70 14.79
C ALA A 10 -38.09 -5.71 15.30
N ARG A 11 -37.54 -6.90 15.51
CA ARG A 11 -36.12 -7.10 15.75
C ARG A 11 -35.46 -6.60 14.47
N THR A 12 -34.88 -5.42 14.50
CA THR A 12 -33.99 -4.96 13.42
C THR A 12 -32.87 -5.97 13.38
N ASP A 13 -32.80 -6.76 12.29
CA ASP A 13 -31.68 -7.65 12.07
C ASP A 13 -30.40 -6.80 12.06
N VAL A 14 -29.59 -7.00 13.08
CA VAL A 14 -28.31 -6.29 13.25
C VAL A 14 -27.43 -6.68 12.05
N PRO A 15 -26.94 -5.74 11.25
CA PRO A 15 -26.17 -6.06 10.05
C PRO A 15 -24.92 -6.88 10.40
N ASN A 16 -24.72 -8.00 9.72
CA ASN A 16 -23.47 -8.73 9.75
C ASN A 16 -22.63 -8.28 8.56
N TYR A 17 -21.67 -7.42 8.82
CA TYR A 17 -20.74 -6.95 7.79
C TYR A 17 -19.73 -8.04 7.41
N VAL A 18 -19.33 -8.06 6.15
CA VAL A 18 -18.31 -8.96 5.61
C VAL A 18 -17.12 -8.14 5.13
N MET A 19 -16.00 -8.24 5.82
CA MET A 19 -14.76 -7.59 5.42
C MET A 19 -13.93 -8.54 4.54
N VAL A 20 -13.89 -8.27 3.25
CA VAL A 20 -13.15 -9.08 2.26
C VAL A 20 -11.67 -8.69 2.27
N VAL A 21 -10.82 -9.66 2.58
CA VAL A 21 -9.36 -9.52 2.60
C VAL A 21 -8.76 -10.30 1.43
N PRO A 22 -8.10 -9.65 0.46
CA PRO A 22 -7.59 -10.30 -0.76
C PRO A 22 -6.29 -11.07 -0.56
N GLN A 23 -5.98 -11.45 0.68
CA GLN A 23 -4.74 -12.13 1.07
C GLN A 23 -5.01 -13.35 1.94
N LYS A 24 -4.02 -14.24 2.01
CA LYS A 24 -4.09 -15.41 2.92
C LYS A 24 -4.15 -14.96 4.39
N PRO A 25 -4.80 -15.74 5.26
CA PRO A 25 -4.77 -15.53 6.70
C PRO A 25 -3.33 -15.42 7.25
N GLY A 26 -3.14 -14.61 8.30
CA GLY A 26 -1.85 -14.44 8.98
C GLY A 26 -0.87 -13.47 8.31
N GLY A 27 -1.16 -12.97 7.12
CA GLY A 27 -0.40 -11.88 6.49
C GLY A 27 -0.64 -10.52 7.16
N GLY A 28 0.23 -9.54 6.89
CA GLY A 28 0.13 -8.21 7.51
C GLY A 28 -1.21 -7.50 7.29
N THR A 29 -1.82 -7.66 6.10
CA THR A 29 -3.15 -7.10 5.80
C THR A 29 -4.25 -7.85 6.55
N SER A 30 -4.15 -9.19 6.68
CA SER A 30 -5.09 -9.99 7.46
C SER A 30 -5.06 -9.62 8.95
N VAL A 31 -3.88 -9.46 9.52
CA VAL A 31 -3.71 -9.03 10.93
C VAL A 31 -4.28 -7.61 11.12
N TRP A 32 -4.01 -6.70 10.19
CA TRP A 32 -4.58 -5.36 10.23
C TRP A 32 -6.10 -5.39 10.16
N ALA A 33 -6.67 -6.13 9.20
CA ALA A 33 -8.11 -6.24 9.05
C ALA A 33 -8.79 -6.81 10.31
N GLN A 34 -8.19 -7.83 10.94
CA GLN A 34 -8.70 -8.42 12.17
C GLN A 34 -8.76 -7.42 13.32
N ILE A 35 -7.67 -6.66 13.55
CA ILE A 35 -7.66 -5.69 14.66
C ILE A 35 -8.62 -4.53 14.38
N VAL A 36 -8.67 -4.04 13.14
CA VAL A 36 -9.59 -2.98 12.75
C VAL A 36 -11.04 -3.45 12.85
N ALA A 37 -11.38 -4.65 12.39
CA ALA A 37 -12.72 -5.21 12.54
C ALA A 37 -13.13 -5.29 14.01
N THR A 38 -12.29 -5.86 14.87
CA THR A 38 -12.55 -5.98 16.31
C THR A 38 -12.78 -4.62 16.98
N GLU A 39 -11.99 -3.62 16.64
CA GLU A 39 -12.14 -2.28 17.21
C GLU A 39 -13.36 -1.55 16.63
N LEU A 40 -13.63 -1.73 15.33
CA LEU A 40 -14.74 -1.08 14.63
C LEU A 40 -16.11 -1.59 15.10
N GLU A 41 -16.23 -2.89 15.40
CA GLU A 41 -17.45 -3.50 15.98
C GLU A 41 -17.94 -2.80 17.24
N LYS A 42 -17.05 -2.19 18.03
CA LYS A 42 -17.43 -1.44 19.24
C LYS A 42 -18.29 -0.19 18.97
N TYR A 43 -18.28 0.27 17.70
CA TYR A 43 -18.95 1.50 17.28
C TYR A 43 -20.00 1.29 16.19
N LEU A 44 -20.20 0.04 15.77
CA LEU A 44 -21.21 -0.36 14.80
C LEU A 44 -22.35 -1.10 15.50
N ASP A 45 -23.57 -0.90 15.01
CA ASP A 45 -24.68 -1.81 15.27
C ASP A 45 -24.51 -3.04 14.37
N GLY A 46 -23.64 -3.99 14.76
CA GLY A 46 -23.39 -5.18 13.96
C GLY A 46 -22.05 -5.84 14.26
N SER A 47 -21.86 -7.02 13.69
CA SER A 47 -20.61 -7.77 13.73
C SER A 47 -19.87 -7.68 12.38
N ILE A 48 -18.57 -7.94 12.39
CA ILE A 48 -17.75 -7.98 11.17
C ILE A 48 -17.09 -9.34 11.00
N THR A 49 -17.51 -10.08 9.99
CA THR A 49 -16.86 -11.35 9.62
C THR A 49 -15.77 -11.11 8.57
N ILE A 50 -14.58 -11.68 8.77
CA ILE A 50 -13.49 -11.58 7.81
C ILE A 50 -13.55 -12.73 6.82
N LYS A 51 -13.61 -12.40 5.51
CA LYS A 51 -13.59 -13.36 4.41
C LYS A 51 -12.30 -13.21 3.60
N HIS A 52 -11.45 -14.23 3.61
CA HIS A 52 -10.22 -14.24 2.82
C HIS A 52 -10.49 -14.74 1.40
N ILE A 53 -10.08 -13.98 0.38
CA ILE A 53 -10.13 -14.36 -1.04
C ILE A 53 -8.73 -14.12 -1.63
N PRO A 54 -7.76 -15.00 -1.33
CA PRO A 54 -6.37 -14.79 -1.75
C PRO A 54 -6.17 -15.10 -3.23
N GLY A 55 -5.15 -14.48 -3.82
CA GLY A 55 -4.71 -14.75 -5.18
C GLY A 55 -3.50 -13.91 -5.58
N ALA A 56 -2.98 -14.14 -6.78
CA ALA A 56 -1.84 -13.40 -7.29
C ALA A 56 -2.14 -11.89 -7.34
N ARG A 57 -1.29 -11.08 -6.70
CA ARG A 57 -1.40 -9.62 -6.64
C ARG A 57 -2.76 -9.13 -6.09
N ASP A 58 -3.47 -9.93 -5.30
CA ASP A 58 -4.79 -9.65 -4.74
C ASP A 58 -5.91 -9.49 -5.79
N ILE A 59 -5.61 -9.67 -7.09
CA ILE A 59 -6.53 -9.48 -8.20
C ILE A 59 -7.80 -10.34 -8.07
N PRO A 60 -7.73 -11.66 -7.78
CA PRO A 60 -8.95 -12.48 -7.68
C PRO A 60 -9.94 -11.97 -6.62
N GLY A 61 -9.43 -11.51 -5.47
CA GLY A 61 -10.26 -10.98 -4.40
C GLY A 61 -10.98 -9.69 -4.80
N PHE A 62 -10.28 -8.79 -5.46
CA PHE A 62 -10.84 -7.53 -5.94
C PHE A 62 -11.80 -7.73 -7.13
N ASN A 63 -11.46 -8.59 -8.11
CA ASN A 63 -12.38 -8.90 -9.21
C ASN A 63 -13.68 -9.53 -8.67
N LYS A 64 -13.57 -10.45 -7.70
CA LYS A 64 -14.76 -11.02 -7.07
C LYS A 64 -15.58 -9.99 -6.31
N PHE A 65 -14.93 -9.07 -5.59
CA PHE A 65 -15.64 -7.96 -4.97
C PHE A 65 -16.35 -7.11 -6.02
N HIS A 66 -15.64 -6.69 -7.08
CA HIS A 66 -16.18 -5.84 -8.13
C HIS A 66 -17.36 -6.48 -8.88
N ASN A 67 -17.21 -7.74 -9.29
CA ASN A 67 -18.19 -8.41 -10.14
C ASN A 67 -19.41 -8.96 -9.38
N GLU A 68 -19.24 -9.34 -8.11
CA GLU A 68 -20.27 -10.07 -7.37
C GLU A 68 -20.62 -9.38 -6.03
N LEU A 69 -19.62 -9.24 -5.14
CA LEU A 69 -19.89 -8.96 -3.74
C LEU A 69 -20.24 -7.50 -3.43
N GLN A 70 -19.81 -6.55 -4.28
CA GLN A 70 -20.12 -5.13 -4.07
C GLN A 70 -21.63 -4.81 -4.10
N HIS A 71 -22.46 -5.71 -4.67
CA HIS A 71 -23.90 -5.55 -4.71
C HIS A 71 -24.57 -5.84 -3.35
N GLU A 72 -23.86 -6.47 -2.44
CA GLU A 72 -24.28 -6.68 -1.07
C GLU A 72 -23.91 -5.45 -0.22
N ASP A 73 -24.89 -4.78 0.40
CA ASP A 73 -24.70 -3.51 1.12
C ASP A 73 -23.81 -3.62 2.35
N ASN A 74 -23.65 -4.82 2.89
CA ASN A 74 -22.86 -5.12 4.08
C ASN A 74 -21.41 -5.55 3.78
N VAL A 75 -20.95 -5.49 2.52
CA VAL A 75 -19.60 -5.93 2.15
C VAL A 75 -18.62 -4.75 2.09
N ILE A 76 -17.48 -4.93 2.77
CA ILE A 76 -16.37 -3.99 2.84
C ILE A 76 -15.14 -4.64 2.21
N MET A 77 -14.48 -3.98 1.27
CA MET A 77 -13.23 -4.47 0.65
C MET A 77 -12.01 -3.83 1.30
N VAL A 78 -11.01 -4.65 1.61
CA VAL A 78 -9.71 -4.20 2.14
C VAL A 78 -8.71 -4.10 1.02
N SER A 79 -8.05 -2.95 0.83
CA SER A 79 -6.96 -2.83 -0.12
C SER A 79 -5.59 -3.12 0.50
N HIS A 80 -4.67 -3.48 -0.39
CA HIS A 80 -3.26 -3.70 -0.10
C HIS A 80 -2.41 -3.01 -1.17
N GLY A 81 -1.39 -2.28 -0.76
CA GLY A 81 -0.58 -1.47 -1.67
C GLY A 81 0.12 -2.23 -2.81
N GLY A 82 0.23 -3.57 -2.70
CA GLY A 82 0.80 -4.40 -3.76
C GLY A 82 -0.02 -4.47 -5.05
N ASN A 83 -1.29 -4.10 -4.98
CA ASN A 83 -2.20 -4.06 -6.13
C ASN A 83 -2.56 -2.63 -6.59
N GLY A 84 -1.85 -1.64 -6.10
CA GLY A 84 -2.18 -0.22 -6.32
C GLY A 84 -2.46 0.16 -7.77
N VAL A 85 -1.60 -0.20 -8.71
CA VAL A 85 -1.83 0.02 -10.16
C VAL A 85 -2.32 -1.24 -10.90
N ALA A 86 -2.74 -2.28 -10.19
CA ALA A 86 -3.17 -3.52 -10.84
C ALA A 86 -4.39 -3.31 -11.75
N PHE A 87 -5.25 -2.33 -11.46
CA PHE A 87 -6.41 -1.98 -12.29
C PHE A 87 -6.05 -1.57 -13.74
N LEU A 88 -4.79 -1.31 -14.02
CA LEU A 88 -4.30 -1.03 -15.37
C LEU A 88 -4.02 -2.31 -16.20
N GLN A 89 -4.04 -3.49 -15.59
CA GLN A 89 -3.76 -4.76 -16.25
C GLN A 89 -5.03 -5.34 -16.91
N GLU A 90 -4.86 -6.09 -18.00
CA GLU A 90 -5.98 -6.67 -18.76
C GLU A 90 -6.88 -7.60 -17.95
N ASN A 91 -6.32 -8.34 -17.00
CA ASN A 91 -7.05 -9.31 -16.19
C ASN A 91 -7.67 -8.67 -14.91
N VAL A 92 -7.81 -7.35 -14.88
CA VAL A 92 -8.38 -6.60 -13.76
C VAL A 92 -9.65 -5.91 -14.19
N ASP A 93 -10.74 -6.23 -13.49
CA ASP A 93 -12.09 -5.75 -13.82
C ASP A 93 -12.44 -4.45 -13.08
N TYR A 94 -11.75 -4.13 -11.99
CA TYR A 94 -12.04 -3.01 -11.09
C TYR A 94 -11.17 -1.78 -11.35
N ASN A 95 -11.69 -0.64 -10.91
CA ASN A 95 -10.96 0.61 -10.74
C ASN A 95 -11.30 1.20 -9.36
N TYR A 96 -10.31 1.72 -8.64
CA TYR A 96 -10.56 2.38 -7.35
C TYR A 96 -11.49 3.60 -7.46
N ALA A 97 -11.58 4.23 -8.64
CA ALA A 97 -12.55 5.28 -8.93
C ALA A 97 -14.01 4.81 -8.82
N ASP A 98 -14.28 3.49 -8.85
CA ASP A 98 -15.63 2.92 -8.73
C ASP A 98 -16.11 2.79 -7.28
N TYR A 99 -15.24 3.05 -6.31
CA TYR A 99 -15.50 2.83 -4.88
C TYR A 99 -15.50 4.12 -4.08
N GLU A 100 -16.17 4.05 -2.92
CA GLU A 100 -16.12 5.08 -1.89
C GLU A 100 -15.22 4.62 -0.74
N SER A 101 -14.38 5.53 -0.26
CA SER A 101 -13.56 5.29 0.91
C SER A 101 -14.40 5.36 2.19
N VAL A 102 -14.38 4.31 2.98
CA VAL A 102 -14.77 4.40 4.40
C VAL A 102 -13.66 5.12 5.17
N GLY A 103 -12.43 4.71 4.94
CA GLY A 103 -11.23 5.35 5.44
C GLY A 103 -9.98 4.54 5.10
N LEU A 104 -8.84 5.19 5.14
CA LEU A 104 -7.54 4.57 4.91
C LEU A 104 -6.49 5.10 5.90
N MET A 105 -5.46 4.30 6.13
CA MET A 105 -4.28 4.73 6.87
C MET A 105 -3.20 5.20 5.89
N ASN A 106 -2.71 6.41 6.11
CA ASN A 106 -1.64 6.98 5.29
C ASN A 106 -0.29 6.42 5.76
N LEU A 107 0.33 5.60 4.93
CA LEU A 107 1.55 4.86 5.23
C LEU A 107 2.70 5.27 4.32
N ASN A 108 3.90 4.90 4.74
CA ASN A 108 5.08 4.85 3.88
C ASN A 108 5.75 3.48 3.94
N ILE A 109 6.77 3.26 3.13
CA ILE A 109 7.66 2.11 3.19
C ILE A 109 9.06 2.59 3.59
N ILE A 110 9.64 1.86 4.54
CA ILE A 110 10.98 2.14 5.06
C ILE A 110 11.91 1.04 4.58
N MET A 111 13.07 1.44 4.09
CA MET A 111 14.15 0.55 3.65
C MET A 111 15.26 0.54 4.69
N GLY A 112 15.73 -0.65 5.02
CA GLY A 112 16.91 -0.86 5.88
C GLY A 112 18.02 -1.56 5.14
N ILE A 113 19.25 -1.30 5.52
CA ILE A 113 20.44 -1.92 4.92
C ILE A 113 21.44 -2.29 6.03
N HIS A 114 22.18 -3.40 5.85
CA HIS A 114 23.27 -3.77 6.75
C HIS A 114 24.39 -2.72 6.75
N ASN A 115 25.03 -2.50 7.89
CA ASN A 115 26.05 -1.45 8.02
C ASN A 115 27.32 -1.72 7.23
N ASP A 116 27.63 -3.00 6.97
CA ASP A 116 28.75 -3.46 6.16
C ASP A 116 28.45 -3.56 4.66
N ALA A 117 27.19 -3.27 4.25
CA ALA A 117 26.78 -3.35 2.87
C ALA A 117 27.25 -2.14 2.05
N ASP A 118 27.66 -2.39 0.81
CA ASP A 118 27.87 -1.35 -0.18
C ASP A 118 26.53 -0.81 -0.71
N GLU A 119 26.21 0.42 -0.39
CA GLU A 119 24.97 1.09 -0.85
C GLU A 119 24.90 1.26 -2.37
N ASN A 120 26.03 1.24 -3.06
CA ASN A 120 26.07 1.37 -4.51
C ASN A 120 25.92 0.01 -5.23
N ASN A 121 26.01 -1.10 -4.49
CA ASN A 121 25.84 -2.45 -5.02
C ASN A 121 24.95 -3.30 -4.07
N PRO A 122 23.72 -2.86 -3.75
CA PRO A 122 22.87 -3.56 -2.80
C PRO A 122 22.27 -4.83 -3.39
N LYS A 123 22.01 -5.80 -2.52
CA LYS A 123 21.26 -7.01 -2.85
C LYS A 123 19.92 -6.99 -2.16
N PHE A 124 18.87 -6.88 -2.96
CA PHE A 124 17.49 -6.77 -2.52
C PHE A 124 16.59 -7.84 -3.11
N ALA A 125 15.44 -8.06 -2.47
CA ALA A 125 14.40 -8.93 -3.01
C ALA A 125 13.07 -8.21 -3.14
N GLY A 126 12.39 -8.44 -4.27
CA GLY A 126 11.04 -7.98 -4.54
C GLY A 126 10.06 -9.13 -4.73
N GLY A 127 8.78 -8.84 -4.47
CA GLY A 127 7.67 -9.71 -4.83
C GLY A 127 7.31 -9.60 -6.31
N SER A 128 6.18 -10.19 -6.67
CA SER A 128 5.62 -10.13 -8.03
C SER A 128 4.81 -8.86 -8.34
N GLY A 129 4.65 -7.98 -7.35
CA GLY A 129 3.85 -6.75 -7.46
C GLY A 129 4.68 -5.51 -7.74
N MET A 130 4.11 -4.35 -7.40
CA MET A 130 4.77 -3.06 -7.51
C MET A 130 5.97 -2.96 -6.59
N VAL A 131 7.04 -2.42 -7.11
CA VAL A 131 8.35 -2.40 -6.45
C VAL A 131 8.99 -1.00 -6.54
N PRO A 132 8.38 0.02 -5.89
CA PRO A 132 8.94 1.37 -5.89
C PRO A 132 10.37 1.41 -5.35
N GLU A 133 10.76 0.45 -4.53
CA GLU A 133 12.10 0.34 -3.97
C GLU A 133 13.18 0.14 -5.06
N ALA A 134 12.83 -0.53 -6.15
CA ALA A 134 13.76 -0.68 -7.28
C ALA A 134 14.00 0.66 -8.00
N PHE A 135 12.95 1.46 -8.16
CA PHE A 135 13.06 2.83 -8.68
C PHE A 135 13.87 3.72 -7.74
N ALA A 136 13.59 3.64 -6.44
CA ALA A 136 14.33 4.38 -5.42
C ALA A 136 15.82 4.09 -5.48
N MET A 137 16.21 2.82 -5.55
CA MET A 137 17.62 2.41 -5.68
C MET A 137 18.23 2.88 -6.99
N ALA A 138 17.50 2.76 -8.11
CA ALA A 138 17.99 3.25 -9.39
C ALA A 138 18.25 4.76 -9.38
N LEU A 139 17.35 5.56 -8.81
CA LEU A 139 17.54 7.00 -8.63
C LEU A 139 18.78 7.28 -7.78
N MET A 140 18.87 6.70 -6.60
CA MET A 140 19.95 6.96 -5.64
C MET A 140 21.33 6.53 -6.16
N ILE A 141 21.39 5.42 -6.91
CA ILE A 141 22.68 4.87 -7.40
C ILE A 141 23.09 5.52 -8.72
N CYS A 142 22.15 5.71 -9.64
CA CYS A 142 22.47 6.15 -11.01
C CYS A 142 22.49 7.68 -11.16
N GLY A 143 21.83 8.41 -10.28
CA GLY A 143 21.80 9.88 -10.30
C GLY A 143 20.82 10.47 -11.31
N PRO A 144 20.83 11.81 -11.46
CA PRO A 144 19.90 12.55 -12.32
C PRO A 144 20.20 12.38 -13.83
N ASP A 145 19.29 12.92 -14.64
CA ASP A 145 19.46 13.17 -16.09
C ASP A 145 19.84 11.93 -16.91
N LYS A 146 19.24 10.80 -16.59
CA LYS A 146 19.41 9.55 -17.34
C LYS A 146 18.19 9.23 -18.19
N SER A 147 18.42 8.70 -19.38
CA SER A 147 17.35 8.04 -20.14
C SER A 147 16.93 6.73 -19.45
N LEU A 148 15.72 6.26 -19.73
CA LEU A 148 15.23 4.99 -19.19
C LEU A 148 16.21 3.84 -19.44
N ALA A 149 16.76 3.72 -20.66
CA ALA A 149 17.73 2.71 -20.99
C ALA A 149 19.03 2.81 -20.17
N GLN A 150 19.43 4.02 -19.79
CA GLN A 150 20.58 4.22 -18.90
C GLN A 150 20.25 3.81 -17.46
N TYR A 151 19.06 4.12 -16.95
CA TYR A 151 18.61 3.65 -15.64
C TYR A 151 18.54 2.11 -15.59
N ILE A 152 17.97 1.47 -16.62
CA ILE A 152 17.89 0.00 -16.70
C ILE A 152 19.30 -0.62 -16.65
N ARG A 153 20.22 -0.17 -17.51
CA ARG A 153 21.59 -0.69 -17.53
C ARG A 153 22.35 -0.43 -16.23
N CYS A 154 22.18 0.74 -15.63
CA CYS A 154 22.81 1.09 -14.37
C CYS A 154 22.26 0.21 -13.24
N PHE A 155 20.95 0.07 -13.14
CA PHE A 155 20.30 -0.79 -12.13
C PHE A 155 20.80 -2.25 -12.26
N GLN A 156 20.79 -2.82 -13.45
CA GLN A 156 21.24 -4.18 -13.71
C GLN A 156 22.72 -4.40 -13.39
N ARG A 157 23.55 -3.37 -13.53
CA ARG A 157 24.98 -3.43 -13.21
C ARG A 157 25.24 -3.40 -11.69
N HIS A 158 24.46 -2.62 -10.97
CA HIS A 158 24.75 -2.28 -9.57
C HIS A 158 23.84 -2.99 -8.57
N VAL A 159 22.61 -3.34 -8.94
CA VAL A 159 21.64 -3.92 -8.00
C VAL A 159 21.43 -5.40 -8.28
N ILE A 160 21.69 -6.24 -7.29
CA ILE A 160 21.30 -7.65 -7.35
C ILE A 160 19.84 -7.74 -6.90
N TRP A 161 18.95 -7.96 -7.86
CA TRP A 161 17.53 -8.06 -7.62
C TRP A 161 17.03 -9.51 -7.61
N VAL A 162 16.61 -10.01 -6.45
CA VAL A 162 16.06 -11.35 -6.29
C VAL A 162 14.54 -11.31 -6.40
N ARG A 163 13.96 -12.14 -7.29
CA ARG A 163 12.52 -12.17 -7.57
C ARG A 163 11.79 -13.24 -6.76
N GLY A 164 10.48 -13.03 -6.57
CA GLY A 164 9.57 -14.09 -6.12
C GLY A 164 9.54 -14.36 -4.63
N MET A 165 10.28 -13.63 -3.81
CA MET A 165 10.26 -13.82 -2.36
C MET A 165 9.02 -13.19 -1.72
N SER A 166 8.33 -13.96 -0.91
CA SER A 166 7.33 -13.44 0.04
C SER A 166 7.99 -12.55 1.10
N SER A 167 7.19 -11.76 1.82
CA SER A 167 7.71 -10.91 2.91
C SER A 167 8.42 -11.72 4.00
N GLY A 168 7.94 -12.93 4.31
CA GLY A 168 8.56 -13.81 5.30
C GLY A 168 9.92 -14.32 4.84
N GLU A 169 10.01 -14.82 3.61
CA GLU A 169 11.27 -15.31 3.01
C GLU A 169 12.31 -14.22 2.91
N ARG A 170 11.91 -13.01 2.45
CA ARG A 170 12.80 -11.85 2.39
C ARG A 170 13.37 -11.48 3.75
N ARG A 171 12.55 -11.46 4.80
CA ARG A 171 13.00 -11.18 6.18
C ARG A 171 14.01 -12.21 6.66
N LEU A 172 13.77 -13.49 6.39
CA LEU A 172 14.70 -14.57 6.77
C LEU A 172 16.01 -14.45 6.00
N ALA A 173 15.96 -14.22 4.68
CA ALA A 173 17.14 -14.04 3.84
C ALA A 173 17.97 -12.83 4.28
N TRP A 174 17.31 -11.70 4.60
CA TRP A 174 17.99 -10.52 5.13
C TRP A 174 18.64 -10.80 6.50
N LYS A 175 17.92 -11.43 7.42
CA LYS A 175 18.48 -11.77 8.75
C LYS A 175 19.69 -12.71 8.68
N ARG A 176 19.77 -13.55 7.65
CA ARG A 176 20.90 -14.44 7.39
C ARG A 176 22.04 -13.81 6.59
N GLY A 177 21.89 -12.54 6.20
CA GLY A 177 22.88 -11.85 5.37
C GLY A 177 22.87 -12.25 3.88
N GLU A 178 21.88 -13.03 3.44
CA GLU A 178 21.73 -13.42 2.02
C GLU A 178 21.28 -12.22 1.16
N LEU A 179 20.58 -11.26 1.79
CA LEU A 179 20.24 -9.95 1.23
C LEU A 179 20.90 -8.88 2.07
N THR A 180 21.43 -7.83 1.43
CA THR A 180 22.06 -6.71 2.14
C THR A 180 21.03 -5.68 2.62
N GLY A 181 19.89 -5.61 1.95
CA GLY A 181 18.83 -4.69 2.31
C GLY A 181 17.44 -5.34 2.34
N THR A 182 16.55 -4.66 3.03
CA THR A 182 15.15 -5.05 3.18
C THR A 182 14.23 -3.84 3.17
N ARG A 183 12.93 -4.08 3.04
CA ARG A 183 11.90 -3.05 3.08
C ARG A 183 10.69 -3.54 3.86
N GLU A 184 10.08 -2.66 4.62
CA GLU A 184 8.90 -3.00 5.41
C GLU A 184 8.00 -1.76 5.59
N ASN A 185 6.71 -2.00 5.89
CA ASN A 185 5.88 -0.96 6.49
C ASN A 185 6.38 -0.67 7.92
N PRO A 186 6.06 0.49 8.51
CA PRO A 186 6.63 0.91 9.80
C PRO A 186 6.43 -0.10 10.93
N ALA A 187 5.26 -0.74 11.05
CA ALA A 187 5.04 -1.74 12.09
C ALA A 187 5.95 -2.96 11.94
N ALA A 188 6.08 -3.47 10.72
CA ALA A 188 6.96 -4.59 10.43
C ALA A 188 8.45 -4.17 10.50
N PHE A 189 8.77 -2.93 10.13
CA PHE A 189 10.11 -2.37 10.27
C PHE A 189 10.53 -2.31 11.73
N LYS A 190 9.69 -1.73 12.59
CA LYS A 190 9.90 -1.68 14.04
C LYS A 190 10.12 -3.08 14.64
N LYS A 191 9.30 -4.06 14.21
CA LYS A 191 9.36 -5.41 14.76
C LYS A 191 10.56 -6.23 14.26
N HIS A 192 10.95 -6.08 13.00
CA HIS A 192 11.84 -7.02 12.33
C HIS A 192 13.19 -6.44 11.92
N VAL A 193 13.29 -5.11 11.78
CA VAL A 193 14.50 -4.42 11.32
C VAL A 193 15.13 -3.59 12.44
N MET A 194 14.33 -2.84 13.20
CA MET A 194 14.83 -1.99 14.28
C MET A 194 15.73 -2.70 15.31
N PRO A 195 15.47 -3.95 15.72
CA PRO A 195 16.41 -4.65 16.62
C PRO A 195 17.83 -4.75 16.04
N ALA A 196 17.97 -4.96 14.73
CA ALA A 196 19.29 -4.98 14.09
C ALA A 196 19.92 -3.57 13.99
N VAL A 197 19.10 -2.53 13.89
CA VAL A 197 19.55 -1.13 13.93
C VAL A 197 20.04 -0.77 15.33
N GLU A 198 19.30 -1.12 16.37
CA GLU A 198 19.64 -0.89 17.77
C GLU A 198 20.92 -1.64 18.20
N GLU A 199 21.15 -2.83 17.62
CA GLU A 199 22.37 -3.62 17.79
C GLU A 199 23.56 -3.12 16.94
N GLY A 200 23.38 -2.09 16.12
CA GLY A 200 24.44 -1.54 15.25
C GLY A 200 24.81 -2.41 14.05
N ARG A 201 23.99 -3.43 13.70
CA ARG A 201 24.21 -4.31 12.55
C ARG A 201 23.60 -3.78 11.24
N ALA A 202 22.64 -2.87 11.36
CA ALA A 202 21.95 -2.28 10.23
C ALA A 202 21.66 -0.81 10.49
N ARG A 203 21.23 -0.09 9.47
CA ARG A 203 20.70 1.28 9.57
C ARG A 203 19.41 1.43 8.77
N VAL A 204 18.62 2.42 9.12
CA VAL A 204 17.57 2.94 8.23
C VAL A 204 18.29 3.55 7.03
N TRP A 205 17.91 3.13 5.84
CA TRP A 205 18.59 3.61 4.63
C TRP A 205 17.84 4.77 4.00
N MET A 206 16.57 4.56 3.67
CA MET A 206 15.70 5.59 3.13
C MET A 206 14.23 5.21 3.32
N HIS A 207 13.33 6.15 3.09
CA HIS A 207 11.90 5.89 3.00
C HIS A 207 11.24 6.68 1.87
N HIS A 208 10.00 6.31 1.51
CA HIS A 208 9.28 6.91 0.39
C HIS A 208 8.67 8.29 0.70
N GLY A 209 8.58 8.68 1.97
CA GLY A 209 7.81 9.83 2.41
C GLY A 209 6.32 9.53 2.55
N ILE A 210 5.60 10.43 3.22
CA ILE A 210 4.16 10.35 3.49
C ILE A 210 3.43 11.24 2.49
N LEU A 211 2.47 10.67 1.76
CA LEU A 211 1.70 11.43 0.77
C LEU A 211 0.83 12.49 1.44
N ASN A 212 0.99 13.75 1.04
CA ASN A 212 0.04 14.81 1.29
C ASN A 212 -0.93 14.90 0.10
N ALA A 213 -2.12 14.35 0.27
CA ALA A 213 -3.08 14.25 -0.82
C ALA A 213 -3.61 15.62 -1.28
N SER A 214 -3.66 16.63 -0.41
CA SER A 214 -4.14 17.97 -0.78
C SER A 214 -3.18 18.71 -1.68
N GLU A 215 -1.89 18.40 -1.61
CA GLU A 215 -0.84 19.06 -2.39
C GLU A 215 -0.26 18.17 -3.50
N GLY A 216 -0.54 16.88 -3.48
CA GLY A 216 0.09 15.91 -4.38
C GLY A 216 1.60 15.74 -4.15
N THR A 217 2.07 16.10 -2.95
CA THR A 217 3.48 16.04 -2.54
C THR A 217 3.73 14.93 -1.52
N HIS A 218 4.98 14.67 -1.21
CA HIS A 218 5.35 13.76 -0.12
C HIS A 218 6.19 14.52 0.89
N SER A 219 5.82 14.40 2.17
CA SER A 219 6.57 14.93 3.29
C SER A 219 7.49 13.89 3.91
N ASP A 220 8.49 14.35 4.63
CA ASP A 220 9.38 13.50 5.41
C ASP A 220 8.63 12.77 6.54
N ASP A 221 9.10 11.57 6.90
CA ASP A 221 8.53 10.81 8.02
C ASP A 221 9.16 11.31 9.34
N PRO A 222 8.37 11.87 10.27
CA PRO A 222 8.92 12.38 11.54
C PRO A 222 9.57 11.31 12.42
N ASN A 223 9.28 10.02 12.18
CA ASN A 223 9.93 8.92 12.88
C ASN A 223 11.33 8.61 12.33
N TYR A 224 11.62 9.03 11.10
CA TYR A 224 12.88 8.79 10.39
C TYR A 224 13.33 10.05 9.64
N PRO A 225 13.51 11.19 10.34
CA PRO A 225 13.70 12.49 9.71
C PRO A 225 14.98 12.55 8.85
N GLY A 226 14.88 13.24 7.73
CA GLY A 226 15.99 13.44 6.80
C GLY A 226 16.31 12.24 5.90
N LEU A 227 15.56 11.15 6.00
CA LEU A 227 15.79 9.91 5.25
C LEU A 227 14.78 9.69 4.11
N GLN A 228 13.96 10.69 3.78
CA GLN A 228 13.14 10.65 2.57
C GLN A 228 14.03 10.61 1.32
N LEU A 229 13.66 9.79 0.33
CA LEU A 229 14.44 9.63 -0.89
C LEU A 229 14.79 10.98 -1.54
N GLU A 230 13.83 11.88 -1.64
CA GLU A 230 14.00 13.18 -2.28
C GLU A 230 15.06 14.03 -1.56
N ILE A 231 15.05 14.03 -0.23
CA ILE A 231 16.05 14.72 0.61
C ILE A 231 17.43 14.12 0.38
N LEU A 232 17.55 12.80 0.47
CA LEU A 232 18.82 12.09 0.28
C LEU A 232 19.37 12.25 -1.14
N PHE A 233 18.49 12.27 -2.13
CA PHE A 233 18.87 12.47 -3.53
C PHE A 233 19.44 13.86 -3.74
N GLU A 234 18.80 14.91 -3.21
CA GLU A 234 19.28 16.28 -3.31
C GLU A 234 20.59 16.45 -2.55
N GLN A 235 20.74 15.86 -1.36
CA GLN A 235 22.00 15.85 -0.62
C GLN A 235 23.14 15.20 -1.40
N LYS A 236 22.87 14.09 -2.09
CA LYS A 236 23.88 13.32 -2.84
C LYS A 236 24.26 13.97 -4.18
N TRP A 237 23.28 14.51 -4.89
CA TRP A 237 23.45 14.92 -6.28
C TRP A 237 23.38 16.43 -6.50
N GLY A 238 23.00 17.21 -5.48
CA GLY A 238 22.91 18.67 -5.53
C GLY A 238 21.71 19.22 -6.30
N VAL A 239 20.80 18.35 -6.72
CA VAL A 239 19.57 18.71 -7.45
C VAL A 239 18.41 17.83 -6.99
N ALA A 240 17.18 18.35 -7.01
CA ALA A 240 16.00 17.56 -6.73
C ALA A 240 15.75 16.52 -7.84
N PRO A 241 15.20 15.33 -7.53
CA PRO A 241 14.89 14.34 -8.54
C PRO A 241 13.77 14.83 -9.46
N SER A 242 13.88 14.59 -10.76
CA SER A 242 12.90 15.04 -11.77
C SER A 242 12.90 14.11 -13.00
N GLY A 243 11.96 14.36 -13.93
CA GLY A 243 11.85 13.65 -15.19
C GLY A 243 11.01 12.38 -15.12
N GLU A 244 10.79 11.76 -16.30
CA GLU A 244 9.85 10.63 -16.46
C GLU A 244 10.13 9.43 -15.54
N PHE A 245 11.39 9.15 -15.25
CA PHE A 245 11.75 8.05 -14.34
C PHE A 245 11.35 8.35 -12.90
N TYR A 246 11.52 9.60 -12.46
CA TYR A 246 11.05 10.03 -11.15
C TYR A 246 9.52 10.10 -11.09
N ASP A 247 8.85 10.49 -12.17
CA ASP A 247 7.39 10.48 -12.24
C ASP A 247 6.84 9.04 -12.15
N ALA A 248 7.49 8.07 -12.77
CA ALA A 248 7.17 6.65 -12.60
C ALA A 248 7.40 6.17 -11.15
N TYR A 249 8.46 6.64 -10.50
CA TYR A 249 8.68 6.37 -9.08
C TYR A 249 7.57 6.98 -8.21
N LYS A 250 7.20 8.25 -8.43
CA LYS A 250 6.09 8.89 -7.70
C LYS A 250 4.79 8.12 -7.89
N LEU A 251 4.48 7.74 -9.12
CA LEU A 251 3.30 6.93 -9.43
C LEU A 251 3.30 5.65 -8.58
N VAL A 252 4.36 4.85 -8.68
CA VAL A 252 4.35 3.52 -8.06
C VAL A 252 4.41 3.59 -6.53
N LYS A 253 5.18 4.51 -5.94
CA LYS A 253 5.25 4.66 -4.49
C LYS A 253 3.92 5.15 -3.91
N SER A 254 3.30 6.14 -4.55
CA SER A 254 2.08 6.76 -4.06
C SER A 254 0.91 5.78 -4.03
N PHE A 255 0.70 5.01 -5.09
CA PHE A 255 -0.32 3.97 -5.10
C PHE A 255 0.00 2.85 -4.10
N ARG A 256 1.27 2.44 -4.03
CA ARG A 256 1.71 1.40 -3.11
C ARG A 256 1.44 1.75 -1.65
N ASP A 257 1.75 2.96 -1.27
CA ASP A 257 1.70 3.42 0.11
C ASP A 257 0.32 3.99 0.45
N GLY A 258 -0.25 4.78 -0.44
CA GLY A 258 -1.53 5.46 -0.24
C GLY A 258 -2.76 4.55 -0.21
N LEU A 259 -2.70 3.36 -0.84
CA LEU A 259 -3.79 2.37 -0.83
C LEU A 259 -3.48 1.13 0.02
N GLN A 260 -2.43 1.15 0.80
CA GLN A 260 -1.93 -0.07 1.46
C GLN A 260 -2.86 -0.61 2.53
N LYS A 261 -3.60 0.25 3.21
CA LYS A 261 -4.51 -0.08 4.30
C LYS A 261 -5.76 0.77 4.21
N ALA A 262 -6.71 0.35 3.41
CA ALA A 262 -7.94 1.08 3.20
C ALA A 262 -9.16 0.16 3.21
N LEU A 263 -10.30 0.72 3.58
CA LEU A 263 -11.62 0.13 3.58
C LEU A 263 -12.46 0.80 2.49
N TRP A 264 -13.01 -0.01 1.59
CA TRP A 264 -13.78 0.44 0.43
C TRP A 264 -15.15 -0.19 0.41
N VAL A 265 -16.13 0.57 -0.05
CA VAL A 265 -17.46 0.07 -0.41
C VAL A 265 -17.82 0.56 -1.81
N ARG A 266 -18.86 0.00 -2.43
CA ARG A 266 -19.35 0.52 -3.72
C ARG A 266 -19.87 1.95 -3.57
N LYS A 267 -19.89 2.70 -4.65
CA LYS A 267 -20.56 4.00 -4.71
C LYS A 267 -22.05 3.83 -4.40
N GLY A 268 -22.59 4.76 -3.60
CA GLY A 268 -23.99 4.74 -3.18
C GLY A 268 -24.32 3.59 -2.20
N ASN A 269 -23.35 3.05 -1.49
CA ASN A 269 -23.61 2.07 -0.42
C ASN A 269 -24.40 2.73 0.71
N PRO A 270 -25.57 2.20 1.10
CA PRO A 270 -26.43 2.82 2.14
C PRO A 270 -25.80 2.83 3.53
N ASN A 271 -24.82 1.95 3.80
CA ASN A 271 -24.11 1.87 5.08
C ASN A 271 -22.86 2.74 5.16
N LEU A 272 -22.50 3.47 4.07
CA LEU A 272 -21.27 4.23 3.99
C LEU A 272 -21.11 5.22 5.15
N GLU A 273 -22.12 6.02 5.43
CA GLU A 273 -22.03 7.05 6.47
C GLU A 273 -21.96 6.43 7.88
N ALA A 274 -22.69 5.34 8.14
CA ALA A 274 -22.58 4.61 9.40
C ALA A 274 -21.19 4.02 9.63
N LEU A 275 -20.57 3.48 8.57
CA LEU A 275 -19.21 2.96 8.61
C LEU A 275 -18.17 4.08 8.83
N ARG A 276 -18.33 5.23 8.17
CA ARG A 276 -17.48 6.41 8.35
C ARG A 276 -17.56 6.98 9.76
N GLU A 277 -18.79 7.12 10.30
CA GLU A 277 -19.01 7.58 11.68
C GLU A 277 -18.38 6.62 12.70
N ALA A 278 -18.59 5.33 12.54
CA ALA A 278 -17.98 4.32 13.40
C ALA A 278 -16.44 4.38 13.36
N LEU A 279 -15.86 4.54 12.17
CA LEU A 279 -14.41 4.68 12.02
C LEU A 279 -13.89 5.99 12.60
N LEU A 280 -14.65 7.09 12.49
CA LEU A 280 -14.29 8.35 13.11
C LEU A 280 -14.29 8.22 14.64
N ARG A 281 -15.32 7.62 15.22
CA ARG A 281 -15.38 7.37 16.68
C ARG A 281 -14.22 6.48 17.14
N LEU A 282 -13.88 5.45 16.39
CA LEU A 282 -12.72 4.61 16.64
C LEU A 282 -11.42 5.42 16.61
N SER A 283 -11.24 6.27 15.60
CA SER A 283 -10.00 7.02 15.38
C SER A 283 -9.68 8.07 16.45
N VAL A 284 -10.69 8.53 17.17
CA VAL A 284 -10.53 9.48 18.29
C VAL A 284 -10.56 8.81 19.67
N ASN A 285 -10.85 7.51 19.74
CA ASN A 285 -10.84 6.76 20.99
C ASN A 285 -9.44 6.25 21.30
N GLU A 286 -8.83 6.72 22.38
CA GLU A 286 -7.44 6.42 22.74
C GLU A 286 -7.20 4.93 23.01
N GLU A 287 -8.15 4.22 23.64
CA GLU A 287 -8.02 2.78 23.91
C GLU A 287 -7.99 1.98 22.60
N SER A 288 -8.95 2.23 21.70
CA SER A 288 -8.99 1.55 20.39
C SER A 288 -7.75 1.86 19.55
N MET A 289 -7.32 3.12 19.55
CA MET A 289 -6.10 3.53 18.83
C MET A 289 -4.83 2.92 19.45
N ALA A 290 -4.75 2.80 20.77
CA ALA A 290 -3.63 2.12 21.44
C ALA A 290 -3.55 0.64 21.05
N ASN A 291 -4.68 -0.05 20.94
CA ASN A 291 -4.76 -1.44 20.49
C ASN A 291 -4.27 -1.58 19.04
N ILE A 292 -4.67 -0.65 18.16
CA ILE A 292 -4.23 -0.62 16.77
C ILE A 292 -2.73 -0.30 16.69
N ARG A 293 -2.26 0.79 17.35
CA ARG A 293 -0.85 1.21 17.34
C ARG A 293 0.09 0.11 17.81
N LYS A 294 -0.30 -0.63 18.82
CA LYS A 294 0.50 -1.74 19.36
C LYS A 294 0.81 -2.81 18.31
N LYS A 295 -0.12 -3.06 17.37
CA LYS A 295 -0.02 -4.14 16.38
C LYS A 295 0.35 -3.65 14.99
N VAL A 296 -0.09 -2.47 14.63
CA VAL A 296 -0.01 -1.95 13.25
C VAL A 296 0.98 -0.80 13.12
N GLY A 297 1.19 -0.03 14.19
CA GLY A 297 1.96 1.21 14.19
C GLY A 297 1.06 2.44 14.30
N ASP A 298 1.69 3.59 14.47
CA ASP A 298 1.00 4.87 14.60
C ASP A 298 0.84 5.51 13.23
N TYR A 299 -0.42 5.51 12.74
CA TYR A 299 -0.76 6.05 11.43
C TYR A 299 -2.00 6.92 11.53
N GLN A 300 -2.00 7.98 10.77
CA GLN A 300 -3.15 8.85 10.63
C GLN A 300 -4.22 8.16 9.77
N TRP A 301 -5.46 8.20 10.24
CA TRP A 301 -6.63 7.87 9.45
C TRP A 301 -7.05 9.04 8.57
N LEU A 302 -7.29 8.75 7.30
CA LEU A 302 -7.99 9.62 6.36
C LEU A 302 -9.38 9.04 6.15
N ILE A 303 -10.39 9.68 6.72
CA ILE A 303 -11.76 9.12 6.79
C ILE A 303 -12.65 9.82 5.77
N GLY A 304 -13.53 9.06 5.15
CA GLY A 304 -14.54 9.58 4.24
C GLY A 304 -13.94 10.34 3.06
N GLU A 305 -14.28 11.62 2.96
CA GLU A 305 -13.87 12.46 1.83
C GLU A 305 -12.35 12.65 1.73
N GLN A 306 -11.64 12.64 2.85
CA GLN A 306 -10.17 12.68 2.83
C GLN A 306 -9.58 11.43 2.12
N GLY A 307 -10.18 10.25 2.34
CA GLY A 307 -9.79 9.03 1.66
C GLY A 307 -10.13 9.05 0.16
N ASN A 308 -11.28 9.62 -0.22
CA ASN A 308 -11.64 9.84 -1.62
C ASN A 308 -10.66 10.81 -2.28
N GLN A 309 -10.35 11.93 -1.64
CA GLN A 309 -9.38 12.91 -2.12
C GLN A 309 -8.00 12.27 -2.34
N GLN A 310 -7.53 11.41 -1.41
CA GLN A 310 -6.27 10.71 -1.61
C GLN A 310 -6.33 9.80 -2.84
N ARG A 311 -7.40 9.00 -3.00
CA ARG A 311 -7.61 8.19 -4.21
C ARG A 311 -7.56 9.04 -5.48
N ASP A 312 -8.26 10.15 -5.50
CA ASP A 312 -8.36 11.01 -6.68
C ASP A 312 -7.01 11.68 -7.00
N THR A 313 -6.27 12.11 -5.98
CA THR A 313 -4.90 12.61 -6.13
C THR A 313 -3.97 11.54 -6.70
N LEU A 314 -4.08 10.29 -6.24
CA LEU A 314 -3.28 9.18 -6.79
C LEU A 314 -3.54 9.00 -8.29
N MET A 315 -4.77 9.17 -8.75
CA MET A 315 -5.10 9.07 -10.18
C MET A 315 -4.43 10.15 -11.03
N THR A 316 -4.07 11.30 -10.47
CA THR A 316 -3.34 12.36 -11.20
C THR A 316 -1.90 11.98 -11.55
N PHE A 317 -1.30 11.03 -10.82
CA PHE A 317 0.04 10.53 -11.15
C PHE A 317 0.04 9.53 -12.33
N VAL A 318 -1.15 9.06 -12.75
CA VAL A 318 -1.30 8.14 -13.87
C VAL A 318 -1.20 8.90 -15.19
N THR A 319 0.03 9.14 -15.63
CA THR A 319 0.32 9.76 -16.93
C THR A 319 0.91 8.74 -17.89
N GLU A 320 0.71 8.92 -19.20
CA GLU A 320 1.24 7.99 -20.21
C GLU A 320 2.77 7.82 -20.11
N PRO A 321 3.61 8.87 -19.98
CA PRO A 321 5.06 8.72 -19.85
C PRO A 321 5.46 7.95 -18.58
N ALA A 322 4.82 8.24 -17.43
CA ALA A 322 5.11 7.55 -16.17
C ALA A 322 4.73 6.07 -16.25
N LEU A 323 3.59 5.74 -16.86
CA LEU A 323 3.15 4.36 -17.07
C LEU A 323 4.09 3.60 -18.01
N ARG A 324 4.45 4.20 -19.15
CA ARG A 324 5.39 3.58 -20.08
C ARG A 324 6.72 3.27 -19.41
N THR A 325 7.26 4.23 -18.69
CA THR A 325 8.51 4.08 -17.93
C THR A 325 8.39 2.98 -16.87
N LEU A 326 7.28 2.95 -16.12
CA LEU A 326 6.99 1.90 -15.14
C LEU A 326 6.97 0.50 -15.78
N ILE A 327 6.24 0.34 -16.88
CA ILE A 327 6.08 -0.94 -17.57
C ILE A 327 7.42 -1.42 -18.11
N MET A 328 8.15 -0.56 -18.82
CA MET A 328 9.43 -0.93 -19.43
C MET A 328 10.49 -1.25 -18.37
N PHE A 329 10.60 -0.47 -17.30
CA PHE A 329 11.53 -0.76 -16.22
C PHE A 329 11.18 -2.07 -15.50
N ASN A 330 9.92 -2.32 -15.20
CA ASN A 330 9.47 -3.57 -14.59
C ASN A 330 9.80 -4.77 -15.48
N ARG A 331 9.56 -4.69 -16.79
CA ARG A 331 9.85 -5.76 -17.73
C ARG A 331 11.35 -5.98 -17.90
N GLU A 332 12.10 -4.94 -18.25
CA GLU A 332 13.48 -5.06 -18.66
C GLU A 332 14.46 -5.16 -17.49
N ALA A 333 14.27 -4.37 -16.43
CA ALA A 333 15.16 -4.38 -15.28
C ALA A 333 14.80 -5.47 -14.26
N LEU A 334 13.50 -5.73 -14.04
CA LEU A 334 13.03 -6.61 -12.98
C LEU A 334 12.50 -7.95 -13.50
N GLY A 335 12.30 -8.10 -14.83
CA GLY A 335 11.71 -9.29 -15.44
C GLY A 335 10.28 -9.55 -14.96
N LEU A 336 9.50 -8.49 -14.74
CA LEU A 336 8.10 -8.55 -14.34
C LEU A 336 7.22 -8.31 -15.56
N ASP A 337 6.79 -9.38 -16.19
CA ASP A 337 5.85 -9.33 -17.31
C ASP A 337 4.43 -9.14 -16.76
N SER A 338 3.78 -8.07 -17.19
CA SER A 338 2.38 -7.78 -16.94
C SER A 338 1.77 -7.28 -18.23
N VAL A 339 0.64 -7.86 -18.63
CA VAL A 339 -0.10 -7.37 -19.79
C VAL A 339 -1.01 -6.25 -19.33
N TYR A 340 -0.80 -5.07 -19.89
CA TYR A 340 -1.57 -3.86 -19.59
C TYR A 340 -2.65 -3.62 -20.64
N LYS A 341 -3.75 -2.99 -20.23
CA LYS A 341 -4.87 -2.65 -21.12
C LYS A 341 -4.37 -1.82 -22.30
N SER A 342 -4.72 -2.22 -23.51
CA SER A 342 -4.20 -1.65 -24.77
C SER A 342 -4.46 -0.14 -24.94
N HIS A 343 -5.58 0.37 -24.37
CA HIS A 343 -5.89 1.81 -24.41
C HIS A 343 -4.99 2.66 -23.51
N ILE A 344 -4.22 2.03 -22.59
CA ILE A 344 -3.31 2.71 -21.68
C ILE A 344 -1.90 2.77 -22.27
N VAL A 345 -1.51 1.76 -23.04
CA VAL A 345 -0.23 1.70 -23.75
C VAL A 345 -0.51 1.30 -25.20
N PRO A 346 -0.70 2.29 -26.09
CA PRO A 346 -0.84 2.01 -27.50
C PRO A 346 0.46 1.41 -28.04
N ASN A 347 0.34 0.27 -28.74
CA ASN A 347 1.39 -0.44 -29.49
C ASN A 347 2.64 -0.81 -28.67
N GLN A 348 2.62 -2.05 -28.18
CA GLN A 348 3.80 -2.75 -27.64
C GLN A 348 4.53 -3.57 -28.75
N ASP A 349 4.40 -3.15 -30.02
CA ASP A 349 5.11 -3.79 -31.14
C ASP A 349 6.57 -3.35 -31.24
#